data_f5aea924474bf3f31267e82513ec808c
#
_entry.id   f5aea924474bf3f31267e82513ec808c
#
_cell.length_a   1.000
_cell.length_b   1.000
_cell.length_c   1.000
_cell.angle_alpha   90.00
_cell.angle_beta   90.00
_cell.angle_gamma   90.00
#
_symmetry.space_group_name_H-M   'P 1'
#
loop_
_entity.id
_entity.type
_entity.pdbx_description
1 polymer ?
#
loop_
_entity_poly.entity_id
_entity_poly.type
_entity_poly.pdbx_seq_one_letter_code
_entity_poly.pdbx_strand_id
1 'polypeptide(L)'
;MISLIVCSRNSTIPISLKKNIEETIGANYELIVVDNSQKKYSIFSAYNEGVKHAKGDLLCFMHEDIIYRNNNWGESLESYFMQYNKVGMVGVAGTHYLPAMPAAWWDTEIRSGQLLQGSVINGEYKVIGKDEWLEYKHIPTLVVSVDGLWMCFRRRLFDLIRWDDISFNGFHGYDTDISLQVWNSGYEVHIFWDVLIEHMSAGNAQLDFYKSLDVLYNKWCNLLPMIKGTEISEGEQTARLRIAELRHELFYSEYKLRNLCASRQYRWGGYLLKPSTIYYRMIKHLKRLLGLT
;
A
#
# COMPACT_ATOMS: atom_id res chain seq x y z
N MET A 1 18.30 -14.60 -9.68
CA MET A 1 18.47 -13.17 -10.09
C MET A 1 17.17 -12.41 -9.83
N ILE A 2 17.27 -11.15 -9.38
CA ILE A 2 16.12 -10.29 -9.00
C ILE A 2 15.94 -9.19 -10.06
N SER A 3 14.75 -9.01 -10.61
CA SER A 3 14.39 -7.84 -11.43
C SER A 3 13.71 -6.79 -10.54
N LEU A 4 14.35 -5.65 -10.34
CA LEU A 4 13.79 -4.50 -9.64
C LEU A 4 13.05 -3.63 -10.63
N ILE A 5 11.75 -3.44 -10.43
CA ILE A 5 10.84 -2.73 -11.34
C ILE A 5 10.32 -1.48 -10.63
N VAL A 6 10.59 -0.32 -11.23
CA VAL A 6 10.20 0.99 -10.68
C VAL A 6 9.41 1.77 -11.72
N CYS A 7 8.21 2.22 -11.34
CA CYS A 7 7.50 3.25 -12.11
C CYS A 7 7.98 4.62 -11.63
N SER A 8 8.78 5.31 -12.45
CA SER A 8 9.37 6.59 -12.07
C SER A 8 8.63 7.77 -12.69
N ARG A 9 8.44 8.84 -11.91
CA ARG A 9 7.96 10.15 -12.38
C ARG A 9 8.99 10.91 -13.21
N ASN A 10 10.20 10.37 -13.30
CA ASN A 10 11.30 10.88 -14.12
C ASN A 10 11.77 9.79 -15.09
N SER A 11 12.61 10.16 -16.06
CA SER A 11 13.20 9.19 -17.00
C SER A 11 14.20 8.22 -16.31
N THR A 12 14.66 8.55 -15.11
CA THR A 12 15.61 7.77 -14.31
C THR A 12 15.25 7.85 -12.83
N ILE A 13 15.63 6.85 -12.06
CA ILE A 13 15.53 6.91 -10.59
C ILE A 13 16.64 7.80 -10.00
N PRO A 14 16.47 8.29 -8.74
CA PRO A 14 17.52 9.03 -8.04
C PRO A 14 18.85 8.25 -7.97
N ILE A 15 19.96 8.94 -8.22
CA ILE A 15 21.32 8.32 -8.16
C ILE A 15 21.57 7.75 -6.77
N SER A 16 21.09 8.42 -5.71
CA SER A 16 21.19 7.93 -4.33
C SER A 16 20.50 6.59 -4.12
N LEU A 17 19.30 6.39 -4.71
CA LEU A 17 18.60 5.12 -4.64
C LEU A 17 19.35 4.03 -5.38
N LYS A 18 19.85 4.33 -6.60
CA LYS A 18 20.65 3.36 -7.36
C LYS A 18 21.88 2.89 -6.58
N LYS A 19 22.62 3.83 -5.99
CA LYS A 19 23.79 3.53 -5.16
C LYS A 19 23.40 2.72 -3.92
N ASN A 20 22.31 3.08 -3.25
CA ASN A 20 21.83 2.35 -2.08
C ASN A 20 21.46 0.90 -2.42
N ILE A 21 20.81 0.65 -3.57
CA ILE A 21 20.53 -0.71 -4.04
C ILE A 21 21.85 -1.47 -4.26
N GLU A 22 22.81 -0.90 -4.99
CA GLU A 22 24.11 -1.52 -5.28
C GLU A 22 24.85 -1.91 -4.01
N GLU A 23 24.81 -1.07 -2.97
CA GLU A 23 25.49 -1.27 -1.69
C GLU A 23 24.80 -2.27 -0.77
N THR A 24 23.48 -2.48 -0.92
CA THR A 24 22.70 -3.22 0.09
C THR A 24 22.11 -4.53 -0.39
N ILE A 25 21.89 -4.73 -1.68
CA ILE A 25 21.15 -5.88 -2.20
C ILE A 25 21.83 -7.23 -1.96
N GLY A 26 23.16 -7.32 -2.12
CA GLY A 26 23.93 -8.55 -1.91
C GLY A 26 23.62 -9.71 -2.86
N ALA A 27 22.90 -9.48 -3.96
CA ALA A 27 22.48 -10.48 -4.92
C ALA A 27 22.58 -9.96 -6.37
N ASN A 28 22.59 -10.86 -7.34
CA ASN A 28 22.51 -10.48 -8.75
C ASN A 28 21.15 -9.89 -9.07
N TYR A 29 21.14 -8.71 -9.69
CA TYR A 29 19.92 -8.00 -10.05
C TYR A 29 20.00 -7.28 -11.38
N GLU A 30 18.86 -6.93 -11.93
CA GLU A 30 18.69 -5.93 -12.97
C GLU A 30 17.70 -4.85 -12.49
N LEU A 31 17.85 -3.64 -12.99
CA LEU A 31 16.99 -2.51 -12.66
C LEU A 31 16.22 -2.09 -13.92
N ILE A 32 14.90 -2.15 -13.85
CA ILE A 32 13.96 -1.79 -14.90
C ILE A 32 13.21 -0.54 -14.46
N VAL A 33 13.52 0.59 -15.10
CA VAL A 33 12.84 1.86 -14.85
C VAL A 33 11.81 2.09 -15.94
N VAL A 34 10.54 2.11 -15.55
CA VAL A 34 9.46 2.49 -16.45
C VAL A 34 9.29 4.00 -16.35
N ASP A 35 9.69 4.71 -17.40
CA ASP A 35 9.59 6.17 -17.50
C ASP A 35 8.12 6.60 -17.62
N ASN A 36 7.60 7.21 -16.58
CA ASN A 36 6.27 7.78 -16.51
C ASN A 36 6.28 9.31 -16.36
N SER A 37 7.37 9.98 -16.77
CA SER A 37 7.52 11.44 -16.72
C SER A 37 6.43 12.18 -17.50
N GLN A 38 5.92 11.56 -18.55
CA GLN A 38 4.82 12.06 -19.37
C GLN A 38 3.43 11.63 -18.90
N LYS A 39 3.33 10.96 -17.72
CA LYS A 39 2.07 10.41 -17.15
C LYS A 39 1.31 9.50 -18.12
N LYS A 40 2.04 8.72 -18.91
CA LYS A 40 1.50 7.81 -19.93
C LYS A 40 0.82 6.59 -19.32
N TYR A 41 1.30 6.14 -18.15
CA TYR A 41 0.88 4.90 -17.50
C TYR A 41 0.13 5.15 -16.19
N SER A 42 -0.86 4.31 -15.89
CA SER A 42 -1.24 4.03 -14.50
C SER A 42 -0.14 3.19 -13.85
N ILE A 43 -0.18 3.02 -12.52
CA ILE A 43 0.78 2.11 -11.85
C ILE A 43 0.64 0.67 -12.37
N PHE A 44 -0.57 0.22 -12.64
CA PHE A 44 -0.88 -1.10 -13.17
C PHE A 44 -0.24 -1.34 -14.55
N SER A 45 -0.49 -0.42 -15.49
CA SER A 45 0.07 -0.55 -16.85
C SER A 45 1.59 -0.35 -16.86
N ALA A 46 2.15 0.50 -15.98
CA ALA A 46 3.59 0.65 -15.82
C ALA A 46 4.23 -0.65 -15.31
N TYR A 47 3.63 -1.30 -14.33
CA TYR A 47 4.15 -2.55 -13.80
C TYR A 47 3.98 -3.70 -14.79
N ASN A 48 2.89 -3.78 -15.56
CA ASN A 48 2.75 -4.72 -16.67
C ASN A 48 3.86 -4.51 -17.71
N GLU A 49 4.22 -3.26 -18.02
CA GLU A 49 5.33 -2.98 -18.94
C GLU A 49 6.67 -3.46 -18.37
N GLY A 50 6.92 -3.23 -17.07
CA GLY A 50 8.09 -3.74 -16.37
C GLY A 50 8.22 -5.26 -16.42
N VAL A 51 7.12 -6.00 -16.23
CA VAL A 51 7.09 -7.47 -16.31
C VAL A 51 7.59 -7.98 -17.67
N LYS A 52 7.22 -7.31 -18.77
CA LYS A 52 7.63 -7.73 -20.14
C LYS A 52 9.15 -7.70 -20.32
N HIS A 53 9.84 -6.78 -19.65
CA HIS A 53 11.28 -6.60 -19.77
C HIS A 53 12.08 -7.38 -18.74
N ALA A 54 11.43 -7.90 -17.69
CA ALA A 54 12.08 -8.57 -16.59
C ALA A 54 12.61 -9.96 -17.00
N LYS A 55 13.82 -10.30 -16.53
CA LYS A 55 14.51 -11.58 -16.80
C LYS A 55 14.77 -12.38 -15.52
N GLY A 56 14.64 -11.76 -14.35
CA GLY A 56 14.85 -12.38 -13.05
C GLY A 56 13.81 -13.45 -12.72
N ASP A 57 14.16 -14.35 -11.83
CA ASP A 57 13.26 -15.38 -11.29
C ASP A 57 12.33 -14.81 -10.22
N LEU A 58 12.78 -13.69 -9.61
CA LEU A 58 12.02 -12.87 -8.68
C LEU A 58 11.80 -11.48 -9.29
N LEU A 59 10.56 -11.00 -9.24
CA LEU A 59 10.17 -9.66 -9.68
C LEU A 59 9.83 -8.82 -8.46
N CYS A 60 10.59 -7.74 -8.24
CA CYS A 60 10.43 -6.84 -7.11
C CYS A 60 9.95 -5.48 -7.60
N PHE A 61 8.72 -5.13 -7.28
CA PHE A 61 8.10 -3.83 -7.61
C PHE A 61 8.28 -2.89 -6.42
N MET A 62 8.78 -1.69 -6.68
CA MET A 62 9.13 -0.78 -5.60
C MET A 62 8.89 0.68 -5.99
N HIS A 63 8.66 1.51 -4.99
CA HIS A 63 8.61 2.96 -5.17
C HIS A 63 10.02 3.54 -5.39
N GLU A 64 10.09 4.73 -5.99
CA GLU A 64 11.37 5.43 -6.22
C GLU A 64 11.85 6.27 -5.01
N ASP A 65 11.03 6.38 -3.96
CA ASP A 65 11.24 7.18 -2.75
C ASP A 65 11.44 6.30 -1.50
N ILE A 66 12.24 5.24 -1.66
CA ILE A 66 12.62 4.34 -0.58
C ILE A 66 14.14 4.32 -0.37
N ILE A 67 14.57 3.90 0.83
CA ILE A 67 15.96 3.65 1.17
C ILE A 67 16.04 2.32 1.92
N TYR A 68 16.89 1.41 1.46
CA TYR A 68 17.20 0.17 2.17
C TYR A 68 18.17 0.46 3.33
N ARG A 69 17.85 -0.04 4.53
CA ARG A 69 18.58 0.25 5.77
C ARG A 69 19.39 -0.94 6.30
N ASN A 70 19.30 -2.08 5.65
CA ASN A 70 20.12 -3.26 5.96
C ASN A 70 20.70 -3.86 4.68
N ASN A 71 21.80 -4.61 4.84
CA ASN A 71 22.54 -5.22 3.74
C ASN A 71 22.06 -6.66 3.48
N ASN A 72 22.42 -7.18 2.29
CA ASN A 72 22.20 -8.58 1.87
C ASN A 72 20.74 -9.02 1.85
N TRP A 73 19.81 -8.07 1.75
CA TRP A 73 18.39 -8.36 1.73
C TRP A 73 17.97 -9.18 0.49
N GLY A 74 18.67 -9.02 -0.65
CA GLY A 74 18.41 -9.78 -1.88
C GLY A 74 18.80 -11.25 -1.74
N GLU A 75 19.93 -11.56 -1.11
CA GLU A 75 20.35 -12.93 -0.81
C GLU A 75 19.38 -13.60 0.16
N SER A 76 18.98 -12.88 1.22
CA SER A 76 17.95 -13.35 2.17
C SER A 76 16.61 -13.61 1.46
N LEU A 77 16.24 -12.74 0.52
CA LEU A 77 15.00 -12.87 -0.27
C LEU A 77 15.03 -14.13 -1.15
N GLU A 78 16.11 -14.37 -1.89
CA GLU A 78 16.27 -15.58 -2.70
C GLU A 78 16.18 -16.84 -1.81
N SER A 79 16.86 -16.84 -0.66
CA SER A 79 16.81 -17.93 0.33
C SER A 79 15.40 -18.16 0.86
N TYR A 80 14.66 -17.09 1.18
CA TYR A 80 13.29 -17.16 1.66
C TYR A 80 12.36 -17.82 0.63
N PHE A 81 12.45 -17.41 -0.62
CA PHE A 81 11.65 -18.02 -1.69
C PHE A 81 12.07 -19.48 -1.98
N MET A 82 13.31 -19.85 -1.78
CA MET A 82 13.74 -21.25 -1.87
C MET A 82 13.18 -22.11 -0.73
N GLN A 83 13.16 -21.58 0.48
CA GLN A 83 12.67 -22.27 1.67
C GLN A 83 11.15 -22.46 1.66
N TYR A 84 10.39 -21.45 1.24
CA TYR A 84 8.93 -21.44 1.29
C TYR A 84 8.31 -21.57 -0.11
N ASN A 85 8.12 -22.78 -0.59
CA ASN A 85 7.67 -23.06 -1.96
C ASN A 85 6.26 -22.55 -2.29
N LYS A 86 5.39 -22.39 -1.28
CA LYS A 86 4.03 -21.86 -1.44
C LYS A 86 3.98 -20.34 -1.50
N VAL A 87 5.03 -19.68 -1.05
CA VAL A 87 5.10 -18.22 -1.11
C VAL A 87 5.09 -17.76 -2.57
N GLY A 88 4.11 -16.97 -2.92
CA GLY A 88 4.01 -16.31 -4.23
C GLY A 88 4.47 -14.88 -4.21
N MET A 89 4.22 -14.19 -3.08
CA MET A 89 4.47 -12.78 -2.90
C MET A 89 4.94 -12.48 -1.48
N VAL A 90 5.83 -11.52 -1.34
CA VAL A 90 6.22 -10.93 -0.06
C VAL A 90 6.16 -9.41 -0.11
N GLY A 91 5.91 -8.79 1.05
CA GLY A 91 5.99 -7.34 1.29
C GLY A 91 6.56 -7.05 2.67
N VAL A 92 6.71 -5.77 3.03
CA VAL A 92 7.32 -5.33 4.31
C VAL A 92 6.30 -4.97 5.39
N ALA A 93 5.06 -4.68 4.99
CA ALA A 93 3.94 -4.39 5.88
C ALA A 93 2.65 -4.90 5.24
N GLY A 94 1.67 -5.29 6.05
CA GLY A 94 0.42 -5.81 5.54
C GLY A 94 -0.61 -6.11 6.61
N THR A 95 -1.77 -6.61 6.19
CA THR A 95 -2.89 -6.91 7.08
C THR A 95 -3.24 -8.39 7.11
N HIS A 96 -3.64 -8.87 8.28
CA HIS A 96 -4.18 -10.22 8.47
C HIS A 96 -5.68 -10.34 8.16
N TYR A 97 -6.37 -9.20 8.03
CA TYR A 97 -7.82 -9.17 7.84
C TYR A 97 -8.25 -8.11 6.85
N LEU A 98 -8.99 -8.52 5.81
CA LEU A 98 -9.75 -7.63 4.95
C LEU A 98 -11.25 -7.90 5.14
N PRO A 99 -12.06 -6.88 5.50
CA PRO A 99 -13.49 -7.03 5.75
C PRO A 99 -14.28 -7.15 4.45
N ALA A 100 -15.55 -7.58 4.55
CA ALA A 100 -16.49 -7.62 3.41
C ALA A 100 -17.08 -6.24 3.11
N MET A 101 -16.19 -5.25 2.89
CA MET A 101 -16.55 -3.88 2.50
C MET A 101 -15.37 -3.20 1.81
N PRO A 102 -15.56 -2.04 1.14
CA PRO A 102 -14.46 -1.21 0.68
C PRO A 102 -13.58 -0.76 1.84
N ALA A 103 -12.34 -1.26 1.93
CA ALA A 103 -11.41 -0.95 3.00
C ALA A 103 -9.96 -0.97 2.51
N ALA A 104 -9.15 -0.07 3.04
CA ALA A 104 -7.70 -0.12 2.88
C ALA A 104 -7.11 -1.24 3.75
N TRP A 105 -5.93 -1.75 3.38
CA TRP A 105 -5.27 -2.80 4.14
C TRP A 105 -4.97 -2.40 5.60
N TRP A 106 -4.84 -1.12 5.89
CA TRP A 106 -4.58 -0.60 7.26
C TRP A 106 -5.84 -0.31 8.09
N ASP A 107 -7.05 -0.34 7.50
CA ASP A 107 -8.26 0.12 8.18
C ASP A 107 -8.68 -0.77 9.35
N THR A 108 -8.39 -2.05 9.28
CA THR A 108 -8.75 -3.02 10.34
C THR A 108 -7.76 -3.05 11.51
N GLU A 109 -6.57 -2.45 11.36
CA GLU A 109 -5.52 -2.37 12.38
C GLU A 109 -4.93 -3.72 12.84
N ILE A 110 -5.23 -4.84 12.16
CA ILE A 110 -4.64 -6.16 12.41
C ILE A 110 -3.49 -6.35 11.43
N ARG A 111 -2.34 -5.82 11.78
CA ARG A 111 -1.20 -5.65 10.89
C ARG A 111 0.06 -6.36 11.36
N SER A 112 0.91 -6.73 10.41
CA SER A 112 2.30 -7.16 10.64
C SER A 112 3.23 -6.43 9.70
N GLY A 113 4.47 -6.23 10.13
CA GLY A 113 5.51 -5.63 9.31
C GLY A 113 6.37 -4.62 10.06
N GLN A 114 7.30 -4.04 9.33
CA GLN A 114 8.18 -2.97 9.83
C GLN A 114 8.54 -2.01 8.71
N LEU A 115 8.54 -0.72 9.04
CA LEU A 115 8.80 0.37 8.10
C LEU A 115 9.35 1.58 8.85
N LEU A 116 10.38 2.23 8.31
CA LEU A 116 10.78 3.56 8.76
C LEU A 116 10.04 4.60 7.95
N GLN A 117 9.38 5.52 8.63
CA GLN A 117 8.63 6.59 7.98
C GLN A 117 9.43 7.89 8.03
N GLY A 118 9.67 8.48 6.86
CA GLY A 118 10.28 9.78 6.72
C GLY A 118 9.28 10.87 6.33
N SER A 119 9.64 12.11 6.58
CA SER A 119 8.88 13.28 6.14
C SER A 119 9.76 14.52 6.04
N VAL A 120 9.33 15.48 5.22
CA VAL A 120 9.97 16.80 5.15
C VAL A 120 9.30 17.73 6.17
N ILE A 121 10.06 18.13 7.19
CA ILE A 121 9.61 19.04 8.25
C ILE A 121 10.45 20.33 8.16
N ASN A 122 9.78 21.48 7.97
CA ASN A 122 10.42 22.79 7.80
C ASN A 122 11.49 22.83 6.69
N GLY A 123 11.28 22.08 5.59
CA GLY A 123 12.21 22.01 4.46
C GLY A 123 13.38 21.04 4.66
N GLU A 124 13.47 20.36 5.80
CA GLU A 124 14.47 19.34 6.08
C GLU A 124 13.82 17.95 6.11
N TYR A 125 14.47 16.98 5.48
CA TYR A 125 14.06 15.58 5.56
C TYR A 125 14.47 14.98 6.92
N LYS A 126 13.51 14.32 7.58
CA LYS A 126 13.74 13.63 8.87
C LYS A 126 13.00 12.30 8.90
N VAL A 127 13.62 11.29 9.48
CA VAL A 127 12.91 10.08 9.89
C VAL A 127 12.07 10.44 11.10
N ILE A 128 10.75 10.31 10.97
CA ILE A 128 9.78 10.73 11.99
C ILE A 128 9.33 9.59 12.90
N GLY A 129 9.54 8.35 12.47
CA GLY A 129 9.15 7.18 13.27
C GLY A 129 9.56 5.86 12.63
N LYS A 130 9.42 4.82 13.41
CA LYS A 130 9.48 3.44 12.98
C LYS A 130 8.12 2.82 13.27
N ASP A 131 7.41 2.45 12.22
CA ASP A 131 6.19 1.68 12.34
C ASP A 131 6.56 0.21 12.45
N GLU A 132 6.23 -0.39 13.58
CA GLU A 132 6.44 -1.81 13.84
C GLU A 132 5.12 -2.42 14.33
N TRP A 133 4.67 -3.43 13.59
CA TRP A 133 3.50 -4.22 13.96
C TRP A 133 3.97 -5.66 14.17
N LEU A 134 4.45 -5.94 15.40
CA LEU A 134 5.12 -7.18 15.77
C LEU A 134 4.22 -8.16 16.50
N GLU A 135 2.99 -7.77 16.83
CA GLU A 135 2.04 -8.58 17.61
C GLU A 135 1.85 -9.98 17.03
N TYR A 136 1.81 -10.07 15.69
CA TYR A 136 1.64 -11.32 14.96
C TYR A 136 2.92 -11.79 14.27
N LYS A 137 4.11 -11.34 14.76
CA LYS A 137 5.38 -11.74 14.18
C LYS A 137 5.67 -13.21 14.45
N HIS A 138 5.59 -14.01 13.42
CA HIS A 138 6.05 -15.40 13.35
C HIS A 138 6.61 -15.66 11.95
N ILE A 139 7.39 -16.71 11.78
CA ILE A 139 7.98 -17.02 10.46
C ILE A 139 7.55 -18.44 10.08
N PRO A 140 6.83 -18.58 8.94
CA PRO A 140 6.38 -17.55 8.01
C PRO A 140 5.21 -16.72 8.54
N THR A 141 5.18 -15.41 8.25
CA THR A 141 4.09 -14.51 8.63
C THR A 141 3.15 -14.33 7.44
N LEU A 142 2.01 -15.02 7.45
CA LEU A 142 0.99 -14.93 6.41
C LEU A 142 0.13 -13.69 6.62
N VAL A 143 -0.17 -12.96 5.54
CA VAL A 143 -1.07 -11.80 5.55
C VAL A 143 -2.02 -11.85 4.34
N VAL A 144 -3.15 -11.18 4.42
CA VAL A 144 -4.11 -11.11 3.30
C VAL A 144 -3.57 -10.22 2.19
N SER A 145 -3.01 -9.07 2.56
CA SER A 145 -2.51 -8.07 1.63
C SER A 145 -1.30 -7.36 2.22
N VAL A 146 -0.41 -6.88 1.37
CA VAL A 146 0.76 -6.08 1.76
C VAL A 146 0.66 -4.66 1.20
N ASP A 147 1.49 -3.76 1.74
CA ASP A 147 1.67 -2.40 1.23
C ASP A 147 2.41 -2.40 -0.11
N GLY A 148 1.97 -1.57 -1.01
CA GLY A 148 2.48 -1.47 -2.37
C GLY A 148 3.86 -0.82 -2.51
N LEU A 149 4.41 -0.27 -1.45
CA LEU A 149 5.70 0.44 -1.52
C LEU A 149 6.86 -0.48 -1.95
N TRP A 150 6.79 -1.77 -1.57
CA TRP A 150 7.78 -2.78 -1.92
C TRP A 150 7.15 -4.18 -1.88
N MET A 151 7.16 -4.87 -3.01
CA MET A 151 6.51 -6.16 -3.20
C MET A 151 7.38 -7.05 -4.09
N CYS A 152 7.71 -8.26 -3.65
CA CYS A 152 8.45 -9.23 -4.46
C CYS A 152 7.64 -10.50 -4.73
N PHE A 153 7.78 -11.01 -5.93
CA PHE A 153 7.01 -12.14 -6.45
C PHE A 153 7.90 -13.18 -7.10
N ARG A 154 7.42 -14.44 -7.13
CA ARG A 154 7.91 -15.41 -8.10
C ARG A 154 7.49 -14.99 -9.49
N ARG A 155 8.42 -14.89 -10.44
CA ARG A 155 8.14 -14.54 -11.84
C ARG A 155 7.03 -15.40 -12.46
N ARG A 156 7.08 -16.74 -12.25
CA ARG A 156 6.09 -17.68 -12.80
C ARG A 156 4.64 -17.38 -12.40
N LEU A 157 4.40 -16.59 -11.36
CA LEU A 157 3.05 -16.16 -11.01
C LEU A 157 2.42 -15.28 -12.09
N PHE A 158 3.21 -14.51 -12.81
CA PHE A 158 2.71 -13.63 -13.87
C PHE A 158 2.22 -14.37 -15.12
N ASP A 159 2.31 -15.71 -15.14
CA ASP A 159 1.58 -16.57 -16.07
C ASP A 159 0.10 -16.76 -15.64
N LEU A 160 -0.23 -16.51 -14.38
CA LEU A 160 -1.55 -16.68 -13.75
C LEU A 160 -2.22 -15.38 -13.34
N ILE A 161 -1.42 -14.37 -12.96
CA ILE A 161 -1.88 -13.07 -12.46
C ILE A 161 -1.32 -11.92 -13.31
N ARG A 162 -1.94 -10.76 -13.21
CA ARG A 162 -1.47 -9.53 -13.88
C ARG A 162 -1.90 -8.30 -13.10
N TRP A 163 -1.21 -7.21 -13.27
CA TRP A 163 -1.69 -5.92 -12.82
C TRP A 163 -2.94 -5.55 -13.61
N ASP A 164 -4.08 -5.41 -12.93
CA ASP A 164 -5.38 -5.19 -13.59
C ASP A 164 -5.57 -3.73 -14.03
N ASP A 165 -4.98 -3.40 -15.17
CA ASP A 165 -5.08 -2.08 -15.81
C ASP A 165 -6.38 -1.87 -16.60
N ILE A 166 -7.33 -2.80 -16.51
CA ILE A 166 -8.67 -2.72 -17.11
C ILE A 166 -9.67 -2.21 -16.08
N SER A 167 -9.72 -2.84 -14.89
CA SER A 167 -10.65 -2.48 -13.83
C SER A 167 -10.22 -1.23 -13.07
N PHE A 168 -8.89 -0.99 -12.99
CA PHE A 168 -8.31 0.11 -12.24
C PHE A 168 -7.58 1.11 -13.14
N ASN A 169 -7.75 2.38 -12.78
CA ASN A 169 -7.04 3.47 -13.45
C ASN A 169 -6.46 4.42 -12.38
N GLY A 170 -5.15 4.61 -12.35
CA GLY A 170 -4.49 5.48 -11.38
C GLY A 170 -3.40 4.79 -10.57
N PHE A 171 -3.32 5.12 -9.28
CA PHE A 171 -2.22 4.75 -8.38
C PHE A 171 -2.67 4.06 -7.08
N HIS A 172 -3.88 3.51 -7.02
CA HIS A 172 -4.43 2.98 -5.78
C HIS A 172 -5.09 1.61 -5.98
N GLY A 173 -5.04 0.77 -4.93
CA GLY A 173 -5.67 -0.54 -4.90
C GLY A 173 -4.88 -1.66 -5.59
N TYR A 174 -3.75 -1.34 -6.21
CA TYR A 174 -2.92 -2.31 -6.95
C TYR A 174 -2.30 -3.36 -6.04
N ASP A 175 -1.89 -2.96 -4.86
CA ASP A 175 -1.27 -3.79 -3.83
C ASP A 175 -2.24 -4.84 -3.28
N THR A 176 -3.42 -4.42 -2.88
CA THR A 176 -4.46 -5.30 -2.38
C THR A 176 -5.03 -6.18 -3.49
N ASP A 177 -5.26 -5.63 -4.69
CA ASP A 177 -5.76 -6.40 -5.83
C ASP A 177 -4.81 -7.55 -6.19
N ILE A 178 -3.52 -7.27 -6.34
CA ILE A 178 -2.55 -8.30 -6.71
C ILE A 178 -2.35 -9.33 -5.59
N SER A 179 -2.42 -8.90 -4.31
CA SER A 179 -2.36 -9.82 -3.16
C SER A 179 -3.51 -10.83 -3.19
N LEU A 180 -4.73 -10.38 -3.48
CA LEU A 180 -5.90 -11.24 -3.60
C LEU A 180 -5.81 -12.17 -4.83
N GLN A 181 -5.22 -11.72 -5.94
CA GLN A 181 -4.94 -12.58 -7.09
C GLN A 181 -3.94 -13.70 -6.73
N VAL A 182 -2.91 -13.41 -5.94
CA VAL A 182 -1.95 -14.40 -5.45
C VAL A 182 -2.67 -15.48 -4.62
N TRP A 183 -3.52 -15.09 -3.66
CA TRP A 183 -4.33 -16.02 -2.88
C TRP A 183 -5.27 -16.86 -3.75
N ASN A 184 -5.95 -16.23 -4.70
CA ASN A 184 -6.88 -16.92 -5.61
C ASN A 184 -6.16 -17.89 -6.56
N SER A 185 -4.86 -17.70 -6.78
CA SER A 185 -4.01 -18.60 -7.57
C SER A 185 -3.40 -19.76 -6.76
N GLY A 186 -3.76 -19.89 -5.47
CA GLY A 186 -3.31 -20.97 -4.59
C GLY A 186 -1.92 -20.76 -3.99
N TYR A 187 -1.37 -19.55 -4.09
CA TYR A 187 -0.13 -19.16 -3.44
C TYR A 187 -0.38 -18.32 -2.19
N GLU A 188 0.67 -18.11 -1.40
CA GLU A 188 0.64 -17.41 -0.13
C GLU A 188 1.27 -16.02 -0.25
N VAL A 189 0.78 -15.07 0.55
CA VAL A 189 1.32 -13.71 0.71
C VAL A 189 1.91 -13.60 2.11
N HIS A 190 3.19 -13.23 2.21
CA HIS A 190 3.92 -13.17 3.47
C HIS A 190 4.52 -11.79 3.75
N ILE A 191 4.81 -11.51 5.02
CA ILE A 191 5.72 -10.44 5.42
C ILE A 191 7.15 -10.95 5.39
N PHE A 192 8.03 -10.20 4.73
CA PHE A 192 9.47 -10.44 4.68
C PHE A 192 10.20 -9.54 5.69
N TRP A 193 10.74 -10.15 6.75
CA TRP A 193 11.32 -9.42 7.88
C TRP A 193 12.80 -9.05 7.69
N ASP A 194 13.49 -9.66 6.72
CA ASP A 194 14.93 -9.47 6.53
C ASP A 194 15.27 -8.27 5.64
N VAL A 195 14.29 -7.40 5.38
CA VAL A 195 14.49 -6.10 4.74
C VAL A 195 13.87 -5.00 5.61
N LEU A 196 14.65 -3.96 5.89
CA LEU A 196 14.16 -2.74 6.54
C LEU A 196 14.21 -1.60 5.54
N ILE A 197 13.07 -1.02 5.26
CA ILE A 197 12.90 0.06 4.29
C ILE A 197 12.49 1.34 5.00
N GLU A 198 13.06 2.45 4.57
CA GLU A 198 12.61 3.78 4.88
C GLU A 198 11.82 4.33 3.70
N HIS A 199 10.59 4.76 3.94
CA HIS A 199 9.72 5.42 2.98
C HIS A 199 9.78 6.93 3.18
N MET A 200 10.22 7.65 2.16
CA MET A 200 10.53 9.08 2.26
C MET A 200 9.31 9.99 2.17
N SER A 201 8.15 9.47 1.76
CA SER A 201 6.91 10.24 1.67
C SER A 201 5.78 9.61 2.49
N ALA A 202 4.86 10.44 2.96
CA ALA A 202 3.61 9.99 3.54
C ALA A 202 2.56 9.81 2.44
N GLY A 203 1.79 8.73 2.49
CA GLY A 203 0.66 8.51 1.58
C GLY A 203 -0.42 9.59 1.75
N ASN A 204 -1.14 9.89 0.68
CA ASN A 204 -2.23 10.86 0.69
C ASN A 204 -3.51 10.19 0.17
N ALA A 205 -4.42 9.82 1.07
CA ALA A 205 -5.71 9.25 0.73
C ALA A 205 -6.68 10.35 0.26
N GLN A 206 -6.89 10.45 -1.04
CA GLN A 206 -7.85 11.36 -1.68
C GLN A 206 -9.07 10.59 -2.22
N LEU A 207 -10.01 11.31 -2.86
CA LEU A 207 -11.22 10.71 -3.42
C LEU A 207 -10.95 9.52 -4.35
N ASP A 208 -9.92 9.61 -5.20
CA ASP A 208 -9.59 8.56 -6.16
C ASP A 208 -9.09 7.28 -5.45
N PHE A 209 -8.47 7.42 -4.28
CA PHE A 209 -8.14 6.29 -3.42
C PHE A 209 -9.41 5.56 -2.96
N TYR A 210 -10.40 6.27 -2.39
CA TYR A 210 -11.64 5.64 -1.91
C TYR A 210 -12.48 5.03 -3.04
N LYS A 211 -12.51 5.66 -4.22
CA LYS A 211 -13.14 5.06 -5.41
C LYS A 211 -12.45 3.76 -5.84
N SER A 212 -11.13 3.67 -5.69
CA SER A 212 -10.42 2.43 -6.00
C SER A 212 -10.76 1.31 -5.01
N LEU A 213 -11.05 1.64 -3.74
CA LEU A 213 -11.53 0.67 -2.76
C LEU A 213 -12.92 0.12 -3.12
N ASP A 214 -13.82 0.96 -3.66
CA ASP A 214 -15.11 0.51 -4.17
C ASP A 214 -14.95 -0.47 -5.33
N VAL A 215 -14.06 -0.18 -6.29
CA VAL A 215 -13.73 -1.09 -7.39
C VAL A 215 -13.15 -2.39 -6.88
N LEU A 216 -12.21 -2.33 -5.93
CA LEU A 216 -11.57 -3.47 -5.29
C LEU A 216 -12.62 -4.39 -4.63
N TYR A 217 -13.49 -3.83 -3.81
CA TYR A 217 -14.53 -4.59 -3.15
C TYR A 217 -15.49 -5.25 -4.15
N ASN A 218 -15.95 -4.51 -5.15
CA ASN A 218 -16.85 -5.06 -6.18
C ASN A 218 -16.22 -6.24 -6.93
N LYS A 219 -14.92 -6.19 -7.19
CA LYS A 219 -14.18 -7.27 -7.84
C LYS A 219 -14.04 -8.51 -6.94
N TRP A 220 -13.84 -8.32 -5.64
CA TRP A 220 -13.45 -9.38 -4.70
C TRP A 220 -14.49 -9.71 -3.62
N CYS A 221 -15.70 -9.14 -3.69
CA CYS A 221 -16.75 -9.31 -2.66
C CYS A 221 -17.07 -10.76 -2.35
N ASN A 222 -16.95 -11.68 -3.33
CA ASN A 222 -17.20 -13.11 -3.12
C ASN A 222 -16.05 -13.84 -2.37
N LEU A 223 -14.87 -13.23 -2.27
CA LEU A 223 -13.71 -13.77 -1.56
C LEU A 223 -13.55 -13.16 -0.16
N LEU A 224 -14.21 -12.04 0.09
CA LEU A 224 -14.18 -11.31 1.36
C LEU A 224 -15.35 -11.70 2.26
N PRO A 225 -15.23 -11.67 3.60
CA PRO A 225 -14.02 -11.29 4.32
C PRO A 225 -12.92 -12.35 4.23
N MET A 226 -11.66 -11.92 4.30
CA MET A 226 -10.52 -12.83 4.30
C MET A 226 -9.65 -12.62 5.55
N ILE A 227 -9.24 -13.73 6.19
CA ILE A 227 -8.32 -13.75 7.33
C ILE A 227 -7.19 -14.71 7.02
N LYS A 228 -5.95 -14.31 7.27
CA LYS A 228 -4.75 -15.14 7.09
C LYS A 228 -3.74 -14.91 8.22
N GLY A 229 -3.06 -15.98 8.63
CA GLY A 229 -1.92 -15.93 9.54
C GLY A 229 -2.27 -15.66 11.02
N THR A 230 -3.54 -15.51 11.36
CA THR A 230 -4.01 -15.35 12.73
C THR A 230 -5.46 -15.83 12.86
N GLU A 231 -5.90 -16.05 14.08
CA GLU A 231 -7.31 -16.28 14.42
C GLU A 231 -7.91 -14.99 14.98
N ILE A 232 -9.09 -14.64 14.52
CA ILE A 232 -9.82 -13.44 14.93
C ILE A 232 -11.23 -13.87 15.31
N SER A 233 -11.64 -13.59 16.55
CA SER A 233 -12.98 -13.91 17.02
C SER A 233 -14.07 -13.16 16.21
N GLU A 234 -15.28 -13.71 16.14
CA GLU A 234 -16.41 -13.04 15.47
C GLU A 234 -16.71 -11.65 16.05
N GLY A 235 -16.56 -11.49 17.38
CA GLY A 235 -16.74 -10.19 18.03
C GLY A 235 -15.69 -9.18 17.60
N GLU A 236 -14.44 -9.62 17.46
CA GLU A 236 -13.37 -8.75 16.96
C GLU A 236 -13.55 -8.44 15.48
N GLN A 237 -13.91 -9.40 14.63
CA GLN A 237 -14.24 -9.14 13.22
C GLN A 237 -15.33 -8.09 13.10
N THR A 238 -16.42 -8.20 13.90
CA THR A 238 -17.50 -7.22 13.92
C THR A 238 -17.02 -5.84 14.33
N ALA A 239 -16.19 -5.75 15.36
CA ALA A 239 -15.63 -4.48 15.83
C ALA A 239 -14.72 -3.84 14.76
N ARG A 240 -13.83 -4.62 14.12
CA ARG A 240 -12.93 -4.15 13.07
C ARG A 240 -13.67 -3.74 11.81
N LEU A 241 -14.72 -4.48 11.42
CA LEU A 241 -15.61 -4.08 10.34
C LEU A 241 -16.26 -2.72 10.65
N ARG A 242 -16.75 -2.53 11.87
CA ARG A 242 -17.36 -1.24 12.26
C ARG A 242 -16.37 -0.07 12.23
N ILE A 243 -15.12 -0.31 12.61
CA ILE A 243 -14.05 0.71 12.49
C ILE A 243 -13.84 1.10 11.02
N ALA A 244 -13.74 0.12 10.12
CA ALA A 244 -13.57 0.38 8.69
C ALA A 244 -14.77 1.14 8.09
N GLU A 245 -16.02 0.77 8.44
CA GLU A 245 -17.24 1.47 8.05
C GLU A 245 -17.21 2.94 8.48
N LEU A 246 -16.88 3.19 9.76
CA LEU A 246 -16.83 4.56 10.30
C LEU A 246 -15.76 5.42 9.63
N ARG A 247 -14.60 4.85 9.29
CA ARG A 247 -13.54 5.55 8.53
C ARG A 247 -14.03 5.94 7.14
N HIS A 248 -14.69 5.02 6.47
CA HIS A 248 -15.26 5.25 5.14
C HIS A 248 -16.36 6.32 5.17
N GLU A 249 -17.32 6.22 6.10
CA GLU A 249 -18.38 7.22 6.31
C GLU A 249 -17.80 8.61 6.64
N LEU A 250 -16.79 8.66 7.50
CA LEU A 250 -16.12 9.91 7.89
C LEU A 250 -15.48 10.59 6.68
N PHE A 251 -14.73 9.83 5.87
CA PHE A 251 -14.11 10.38 4.66
C PHE A 251 -15.14 10.99 3.72
N TYR A 252 -16.20 10.26 3.37
CA TYR A 252 -17.22 10.76 2.44
C TYR A 252 -17.98 11.96 3.01
N SER A 253 -18.21 11.98 4.32
CA SER A 253 -18.82 13.12 4.99
C SER A 253 -17.93 14.35 4.94
N GLU A 254 -16.64 14.22 5.22
CA GLU A 254 -15.65 15.31 5.08
C GLU A 254 -15.53 15.78 3.64
N TYR A 255 -15.50 14.84 2.66
CA TYR A 255 -15.44 15.18 1.25
C TYR A 255 -16.66 15.99 0.80
N LYS A 256 -17.88 15.56 1.17
CA LYS A 256 -19.12 16.29 0.88
C LYS A 256 -19.12 17.68 1.51
N LEU A 257 -18.64 17.79 2.75
CA LEU A 257 -18.57 19.06 3.47
C LEU A 257 -17.57 20.03 2.82
N ARG A 258 -16.37 19.53 2.42
CA ARG A 258 -15.37 20.35 1.69
C ARG A 258 -15.94 20.87 0.37
N ASN A 259 -16.62 20.02 -0.40
CA ASN A 259 -17.24 20.41 -1.66
C ASN A 259 -18.35 21.44 -1.47
N LEU A 260 -19.18 21.28 -0.42
CA LEU A 260 -20.20 22.26 -0.07
C LEU A 260 -19.58 23.61 0.27
N CYS A 261 -18.52 23.62 1.10
CA CYS A 261 -17.80 24.84 1.48
C CYS A 261 -17.09 25.49 0.28
N ALA A 262 -16.63 24.69 -0.70
CA ALA A 262 -15.99 25.19 -1.93
C ALA A 262 -17.01 25.70 -2.96
N SER A 263 -18.32 25.39 -2.83
CA SER A 263 -19.34 25.78 -3.78
C SER A 263 -19.52 27.30 -3.85
N ARG A 264 -19.89 27.80 -5.05
CA ARG A 264 -20.17 29.24 -5.24
C ARG A 264 -21.28 29.74 -4.30
N GLN A 265 -22.33 28.97 -4.12
CA GLN A 265 -23.48 29.29 -3.26
C GLN A 265 -23.04 29.49 -1.81
N TYR A 266 -22.17 28.63 -1.28
CA TYR A 266 -21.63 28.76 0.08
C TYR A 266 -20.70 29.97 0.23
N ARG A 267 -19.85 30.25 -0.78
CA ARG A 267 -18.98 31.45 -0.78
C ARG A 267 -19.77 32.75 -0.77
N TRP A 268 -20.90 32.82 -1.50
CA TRP A 268 -21.77 34.00 -1.52
C TRP A 268 -22.54 34.14 -0.19
N GLY A 269 -23.01 33.02 0.40
CA GLY A 269 -23.62 33.05 1.76
C GLY A 269 -22.63 33.41 2.86
N GLY A 270 -21.34 33.14 2.68
CA GLY A 270 -20.27 33.39 3.64
C GLY A 270 -19.94 34.85 3.89
N TYR A 271 -20.39 35.77 3.03
CA TYR A 271 -20.37 37.20 3.32
C TYR A 271 -21.38 37.60 4.43
N LEU A 272 -22.37 36.73 4.71
CA LEU A 272 -23.41 36.98 5.72
C LEU A 272 -23.20 36.25 7.05
N LEU A 273 -22.43 35.16 7.07
CA LEU A 273 -22.18 34.34 8.26
C LEU A 273 -20.70 33.92 8.28
N LYS A 274 -19.94 34.25 9.33
CA LYS A 274 -18.54 33.84 9.46
C LYS A 274 -18.43 32.28 9.55
N PRO A 275 -18.16 31.58 8.44
CA PRO A 275 -18.31 30.11 8.34
C PRO A 275 -17.22 29.31 9.06
N SER A 276 -16.03 29.92 9.27
CA SER A 276 -14.87 29.25 9.88
C SER A 276 -15.14 28.66 11.27
N THR A 277 -16.06 29.29 12.02
CA THR A 277 -16.37 28.89 13.40
C THR A 277 -17.31 27.68 13.45
N ILE A 278 -18.24 27.56 12.50
CA ILE A 278 -19.20 26.45 12.44
C ILE A 278 -18.50 25.18 11.95
N TYR A 279 -17.69 25.28 10.89
CA TYR A 279 -16.89 24.20 10.34
C TYR A 279 -15.94 23.60 11.39
N TYR A 280 -15.17 24.45 12.07
CA TYR A 280 -14.23 24.01 13.10
C TYR A 280 -14.93 23.38 14.31
N ARG A 281 -16.09 23.89 14.70
CA ARG A 281 -16.88 23.31 15.79
C ARG A 281 -17.48 21.95 15.42
N MET A 282 -17.98 21.78 14.19
CA MET A 282 -18.53 20.50 13.73
C MET A 282 -17.46 19.41 13.63
N ILE A 283 -16.30 19.70 13.04
CA ILE A 283 -15.19 18.74 12.97
C ILE A 283 -14.66 18.38 14.35
N LYS A 284 -14.51 19.38 15.24
CA LYS A 284 -14.09 19.15 16.62
C LYS A 284 -15.10 18.32 17.41
N HIS A 285 -16.38 18.48 17.13
CA HIS A 285 -17.45 17.68 17.75
C HIS A 285 -17.46 16.24 17.23
N LEU A 286 -17.34 16.03 15.92
CA LEU A 286 -17.22 14.72 15.28
C LEU A 286 -15.96 13.97 15.75
N LYS A 287 -14.81 14.64 15.80
CA LYS A 287 -13.58 14.04 16.35
C LYS A 287 -13.74 13.61 17.81
N ARG A 288 -14.39 14.42 18.64
CA ARG A 288 -14.68 14.05 20.04
C ARG A 288 -15.62 12.84 20.15
N LEU A 289 -16.65 12.75 19.31
CA LEU A 289 -17.59 11.60 19.31
C LEU A 289 -16.91 10.31 18.86
N LEU A 290 -15.87 10.41 18.02
CA LEU A 290 -15.14 9.27 17.47
C LEU A 290 -13.84 8.93 18.26
N GLY A 291 -13.56 9.65 19.37
CA GLY A 291 -12.34 9.45 20.16
C GLY A 291 -11.04 9.77 19.43
N LEU A 292 -11.13 10.57 18.35
CA LEU A 292 -9.99 11.01 17.54
C LEU A 292 -9.51 12.38 18.06
N THR A 293 -8.29 12.48 18.57
CA THR A 293 -7.62 13.73 18.99
C THR A 293 -7.16 14.58 17.82
#